data_670e8bd07bd38c4c9b42541352e093b6
#
_entry.id   670e8bd07bd38c4c9b42541352e093b6
#
_cell.length_a   1.000
_cell.length_b   1.000
_cell.length_c   1.000
_cell.angle_alpha   90.00
_cell.angle_beta   90.00
_cell.angle_gamma   90.00
#
_symmetry.space_group_name_H-M   'P 1'
#
loop_
_entity.id
_entity.type
_entity.pdbx_description
1 polymer ?
#
loop_
_entity_poly.entity_id
_entity_poly.type
_entity_poly.pdbx_seq_one_letter_code
_entity_poly.pdbx_strand_id
1 'polypeptide(L)'
;MPAPSPSSPPITVSIVSHGQLALVRPLLEELDRYSRGSIAKVVLTLNIPEPDVLAGLRWGFPVERIENAAPKGFGANHNQAFGRCGTPWFLVLNPDIRVDADVLAPLVAQAAPDAGLLTPRILEPGKRDPEQHRAIITPLEILTRRRPAYARPAVPAWIPGLFMLFRSDAYRQVGGFDERFFMYGEDFDICARTQLAGWRLQVGEELLARHEAQRASRSSRKHLYWHVTSLLKVWTSAAFWRYLLARPRRG
;
A
#
# COMPACT_ATOMS: atom_id res chain seq x y z
N MET A 1 -21.22 33.96 -6.62
CA MET A 1 -20.60 33.08 -5.63
C MET A 1 -19.10 33.05 -5.90
N PRO A 2 -18.21 33.32 -4.95
CA PRO A 2 -16.80 33.14 -5.19
C PRO A 2 -16.51 31.67 -5.45
N ALA A 3 -15.65 31.38 -6.44
CA ALA A 3 -15.17 30.05 -6.72
C ALA A 3 -14.52 29.47 -5.44
N PRO A 4 -14.75 28.19 -5.09
CA PRO A 4 -14.10 27.59 -3.95
C PRO A 4 -12.58 27.74 -4.14
N SER A 5 -11.91 28.24 -3.12
CA SER A 5 -10.44 28.29 -3.08
C SER A 5 -9.90 26.89 -3.42
N PRO A 6 -8.85 26.77 -4.23
CA PRO A 6 -8.29 25.46 -4.53
C PRO A 6 -7.91 24.80 -3.20
N SER A 7 -8.62 23.74 -2.86
CA SER A 7 -8.32 22.97 -1.65
C SER A 7 -6.87 22.48 -1.75
N SER A 8 -6.10 22.64 -0.68
CA SER A 8 -4.72 22.13 -0.62
C SER A 8 -4.67 20.67 -1.06
N PRO A 9 -3.60 20.22 -1.77
CA PRO A 9 -3.48 18.83 -2.21
C PRO A 9 -3.66 17.87 -1.04
N PRO A 10 -4.53 16.85 -1.16
CA PRO A 10 -5.01 16.10 0.00
C PRO A 10 -4.13 14.93 0.43
N ILE A 11 -3.04 14.60 -0.30
CA ILE A 11 -2.33 13.33 -0.12
C ILE A 11 -0.87 13.55 0.28
N THR A 12 -0.43 12.89 1.37
CA THR A 12 0.99 12.62 1.64
C THR A 12 1.33 11.23 1.12
N VAL A 13 2.33 11.13 0.24
CA VAL A 13 2.79 9.87 -0.35
C VAL A 13 4.01 9.36 0.40
N SER A 14 4.01 8.11 0.83
CA SER A 14 5.15 7.43 1.46
C SER A 14 5.73 6.39 0.50
N ILE A 15 6.99 6.56 0.12
CA ILE A 15 7.76 5.65 -0.73
C ILE A 15 8.98 5.20 0.05
N VAL A 16 9.30 3.90 0.01
CA VAL A 16 10.47 3.33 0.67
C VAL A 16 11.41 2.75 -0.39
N SER A 17 12.65 3.22 -0.41
CA SER A 17 13.72 2.62 -1.20
C SER A 17 14.57 1.69 -0.32
N HIS A 18 14.86 0.49 -0.80
CA HIS A 18 15.79 -0.46 -0.20
C HIS A 18 16.78 -0.91 -1.26
N GLY A 19 17.65 0.01 -1.68
CA GLY A 19 18.54 -0.18 -2.83
C GLY A 19 17.83 -0.07 -4.18
N GLN A 20 16.69 0.63 -4.23
CA GLN A 20 15.81 0.70 -5.40
C GLN A 20 15.52 2.14 -5.85
N LEU A 21 16.38 3.10 -5.50
CA LEU A 21 16.17 4.52 -5.82
C LEU A 21 16.03 4.77 -7.34
N ALA A 22 16.65 3.91 -8.15
CA ALA A 22 16.48 3.94 -9.61
C ALA A 22 15.03 3.68 -10.07
N LEU A 23 14.22 2.94 -9.27
CA LEU A 23 12.80 2.72 -9.54
C LEU A 23 11.93 3.87 -9.03
N VAL A 24 12.38 4.58 -8.00
CA VAL A 24 11.68 5.73 -7.42
C VAL A 24 11.64 6.88 -8.43
N ARG A 25 12.72 7.09 -9.20
CA ARG A 25 12.80 8.19 -10.16
C ARG A 25 11.66 8.18 -11.18
N PRO A 26 11.43 7.14 -12.00
CA PRO A 26 10.33 7.13 -12.97
C PRO A 26 8.95 7.22 -12.28
N LEU A 27 8.78 6.64 -11.09
CA LEU A 27 7.55 6.80 -10.33
C LEU A 27 7.28 8.27 -9.96
N LEU A 28 8.28 9.01 -9.48
CA LEU A 28 8.13 10.44 -9.17
C LEU A 28 7.84 11.27 -10.43
N GLU A 29 8.47 10.94 -11.56
CA GLU A 29 8.21 11.58 -12.86
C GLU A 29 6.75 11.35 -13.33
N GLU A 30 6.22 10.14 -13.16
CA GLU A 30 4.83 9.81 -13.47
C GLU A 30 3.84 10.49 -12.52
N LEU A 31 4.12 10.49 -11.22
CA LEU A 31 3.30 11.18 -10.23
C LEU A 31 3.25 12.69 -10.48
N ASP A 32 4.39 13.29 -10.85
CA ASP A 32 4.45 14.70 -11.20
C ASP A 32 3.67 15.02 -12.49
N ARG A 33 3.76 14.14 -13.46
CA ARG A 33 3.06 14.31 -14.75
C ARG A 33 1.54 14.19 -14.61
N TYR A 34 1.06 13.20 -13.86
CA TYR A 34 -0.35 12.83 -13.89
C TYR A 34 -1.13 13.25 -12.64
N SER A 35 -0.51 13.31 -11.47
CA SER A 35 -1.22 13.44 -10.20
C SER A 35 -0.70 14.55 -9.27
N ARG A 36 0.19 15.44 -9.75
CA ARG A 36 0.82 16.46 -8.88
C ARG A 36 -0.18 17.33 -8.11
N GLY A 37 -1.34 17.63 -8.71
CA GLY A 37 -2.39 18.45 -8.08
C GLY A 37 -3.02 17.80 -6.84
N SER A 38 -2.86 16.49 -6.66
CA SER A 38 -3.37 15.73 -5.51
C SER A 38 -2.31 15.52 -4.42
N ILE A 39 -1.03 15.75 -4.71
CA ILE A 39 0.10 15.43 -3.82
C ILE A 39 0.54 16.67 -3.06
N ALA A 40 0.37 16.66 -1.73
CA ALA A 40 0.88 17.69 -0.85
C ALA A 40 2.40 17.58 -0.67
N LYS A 41 2.88 16.35 -0.54
CA LYS A 41 4.31 16.00 -0.45
C LYS A 41 4.54 14.51 -0.61
N VAL A 42 5.77 14.15 -0.95
CA VAL A 42 6.30 12.79 -0.88
C VAL A 42 7.26 12.68 0.30
N VAL A 43 7.12 11.65 1.11
CA VAL A 43 8.10 11.23 2.13
C VAL A 43 8.83 10.02 1.58
N LEU A 44 10.07 10.22 1.16
CA LEU A 44 10.96 9.19 0.61
C LEU A 44 11.88 8.67 1.71
N THR A 45 11.72 7.41 2.10
CA THR A 45 12.60 6.75 3.09
C THR A 45 13.68 5.94 2.39
N LEU A 46 14.95 6.27 2.62
CA LEU A 46 16.10 5.47 2.25
C LEU A 46 16.36 4.48 3.38
N ASN A 47 15.94 3.22 3.18
CA ASN A 47 16.02 2.19 4.20
C ASN A 47 17.43 1.59 4.34
N ILE A 48 18.28 1.78 3.35
CA ILE A 48 19.72 1.48 3.33
C ILE A 48 20.44 2.57 2.55
N PRO A 49 21.75 2.80 2.78
CA PRO A 49 22.54 3.69 1.95
C PRO A 49 22.55 3.23 0.48
N GLU A 50 22.35 4.17 -0.44
CA GLU A 50 22.37 3.91 -1.89
C GLU A 50 22.76 5.18 -2.66
N PRO A 51 23.29 5.07 -3.91
CA PRO A 51 23.65 6.23 -4.72
C PRO A 51 22.46 7.16 -4.97
N ASP A 52 22.67 8.47 -4.80
CA ASP A 52 21.61 9.46 -5.00
C ASP A 52 21.39 9.79 -6.49
N VAL A 53 20.59 8.96 -7.15
CA VAL A 53 20.19 9.17 -8.56
C VAL A 53 19.10 10.24 -8.74
N LEU A 54 18.64 10.85 -7.65
CA LEU A 54 17.63 11.92 -7.64
C LEU A 54 18.24 13.30 -7.42
N ALA A 55 19.56 13.38 -7.22
CA ALA A 55 20.25 14.65 -6.96
C ALA A 55 20.01 15.66 -8.08
N GLY A 56 19.62 16.89 -7.69
CA GLY A 56 19.35 17.98 -8.63
C GLY A 56 18.00 17.92 -9.37
N LEU A 57 17.25 16.82 -9.27
CA LEU A 57 15.91 16.69 -9.86
C LEU A 57 14.88 17.48 -9.02
N ARG A 58 13.82 17.96 -9.68
CA ARG A 58 12.74 18.72 -9.07
C ARG A 58 11.40 18.19 -9.58
N TRP A 59 10.40 18.23 -8.71
CA TRP A 59 9.00 17.87 -9.02
C TRP A 59 8.07 18.98 -8.57
N GLY A 60 6.84 18.99 -9.04
CA GLY A 60 5.81 19.96 -8.68
C GLY A 60 5.28 19.83 -7.25
N PHE A 61 5.87 18.96 -6.46
CA PHE A 61 5.58 18.74 -5.04
C PHE A 61 6.89 18.58 -4.23
N PRO A 62 6.88 18.91 -2.93
CA PRO A 62 8.02 18.68 -2.04
C PRO A 62 8.34 17.19 -1.87
N VAL A 63 9.63 16.83 -1.85
CA VAL A 63 10.12 15.50 -1.48
C VAL A 63 10.97 15.62 -0.21
N GLU A 64 10.43 15.15 0.90
CA GLU A 64 11.12 15.05 2.18
C GLU A 64 11.82 13.71 2.28
N ARG A 65 13.08 13.67 2.70
CA ARG A 65 13.84 12.44 2.87
C ARG A 65 13.91 12.01 4.32
N ILE A 66 13.89 10.69 4.53
CA ILE A 66 14.24 10.01 5.77
C ILE A 66 15.35 9.04 5.43
N GLU A 67 16.46 9.10 6.17
CA GLU A 67 17.57 8.15 6.04
C GLU A 67 17.64 7.31 7.30
N ASN A 68 17.53 6.00 7.16
CA ASN A 68 17.60 5.09 8.29
C ASN A 68 19.04 4.73 8.61
N ALA A 69 19.41 4.82 9.88
CA ALA A 69 20.73 4.37 10.37
C ALA A 69 20.89 2.84 10.27
N ALA A 70 19.78 2.10 10.30
CA ALA A 70 19.73 0.64 10.11
C ALA A 70 18.41 0.28 9.40
N PRO A 71 18.39 -0.84 8.61
CA PRO A 71 17.21 -1.26 7.90
C PRO A 71 16.05 -1.58 8.83
N LYS A 72 14.87 -1.01 8.55
CA LYS A 72 13.61 -1.28 9.22
C LYS A 72 12.70 -2.16 8.36
N GLY A 73 11.68 -2.76 8.98
CA GLY A 73 10.63 -3.48 8.28
C GLY A 73 9.75 -2.55 7.44
N PHE A 74 8.99 -3.14 6.51
CA PHE A 74 8.10 -2.41 5.61
C PHE A 74 7.16 -1.47 6.39
N GLY A 75 6.38 -2.02 7.33
CA GLY A 75 5.42 -1.24 8.11
C GLY A 75 6.06 -0.15 8.96
N ALA A 76 7.22 -0.43 9.58
CA ALA A 76 7.94 0.53 10.41
C ALA A 76 8.41 1.76 9.63
N ASN A 77 8.83 1.57 8.37
CA ASN A 77 9.20 2.69 7.48
C ASN A 77 7.98 3.57 7.17
N HIS A 78 6.85 2.98 6.85
CA HIS A 78 5.62 3.74 6.55
C HIS A 78 5.03 4.41 7.79
N ASN A 79 5.12 3.78 8.97
CA ASN A 79 4.75 4.42 10.25
C ASN A 79 5.61 5.66 10.53
N GLN A 80 6.92 5.55 10.30
CA GLN A 80 7.83 6.70 10.45
C GLN A 80 7.48 7.83 9.48
N ALA A 81 7.14 7.51 8.23
CA ALA A 81 6.70 8.48 7.24
C ALA A 81 5.33 9.10 7.62
N PHE A 82 4.42 8.31 8.20
CA PHE A 82 3.13 8.81 8.68
C PHE A 82 3.28 9.85 9.80
N GLY A 83 4.32 9.77 10.62
CA GLY A 83 4.65 10.79 11.60
C GLY A 83 4.90 12.19 10.99
N ARG A 84 5.13 12.28 9.67
CA ARG A 84 5.24 13.53 8.90
C ARG A 84 3.98 13.85 8.10
N CYS A 85 2.93 13.03 8.18
CA CYS A 85 1.68 13.23 7.46
C CYS A 85 0.81 14.28 8.17
N GLY A 86 0.45 15.35 7.45
CA GLY A 86 -0.49 16.37 7.90
C GLY A 86 -1.72 16.51 7.01
N THR A 87 -1.95 15.53 6.12
CA THR A 87 -3.00 15.56 5.10
C THR A 87 -4.15 14.59 5.43
N PRO A 88 -5.35 14.77 4.87
CA PRO A 88 -6.48 13.85 5.06
C PRO A 88 -6.21 12.41 4.57
N TRP A 89 -5.28 12.25 3.59
CA TRP A 89 -4.95 10.98 3.00
C TRP A 89 -3.46 10.67 3.08
N PHE A 90 -3.16 9.41 3.34
CA PHE A 90 -1.79 8.87 3.40
C PHE A 90 -1.67 7.69 2.43
N LEU A 91 -0.80 7.82 1.43
CA LEU A 91 -0.56 6.79 0.42
C LEU A 91 0.73 6.03 0.74
N VAL A 92 0.61 4.74 0.97
CA VAL A 92 1.72 3.78 0.96
C VAL A 92 1.89 3.29 -0.46
N LEU A 93 3.07 3.51 -1.05
CA LEU A 93 3.31 3.24 -2.47
C LEU A 93 4.67 2.57 -2.68
N ASN A 94 4.66 1.40 -3.34
CA ASN A 94 5.89 0.72 -3.71
C ASN A 94 6.63 1.44 -4.86
N PRO A 95 7.96 1.44 -4.87
CA PRO A 95 8.76 2.13 -5.87
C PRO A 95 8.64 1.55 -7.30
N ASP A 96 8.17 0.32 -7.44
CA ASP A 96 7.96 -0.39 -8.71
C ASP A 96 6.50 -0.35 -9.21
N ILE A 97 5.67 0.51 -8.64
CA ILE A 97 4.38 0.88 -9.22
C ILE A 97 4.57 1.91 -10.32
N ARG A 98 3.73 1.80 -11.36
CA ARG A 98 3.67 2.70 -12.52
C ARG A 98 2.23 3.12 -12.78
N VAL A 99 2.07 4.37 -13.17
CA VAL A 99 0.78 4.95 -13.56
C VAL A 99 0.93 5.69 -14.90
N ASP A 100 -0.07 5.58 -15.76
CA ASP A 100 -0.12 6.25 -17.08
C ASP A 100 -1.26 7.27 -17.18
N ALA A 101 -1.97 7.48 -16.07
CA ALA A 101 -3.02 8.49 -15.90
C ALA A 101 -3.11 8.92 -14.44
N ASP A 102 -3.90 9.97 -14.15
CA ASP A 102 -4.20 10.33 -12.77
C ASP A 102 -5.10 9.26 -12.12
N VAL A 103 -4.56 8.59 -11.11
CA VAL A 103 -5.30 7.61 -10.29
C VAL A 103 -5.66 8.18 -8.92
N LEU A 104 -5.00 9.25 -8.47
CA LEU A 104 -5.13 9.75 -7.10
C LEU A 104 -6.39 10.60 -6.91
N ALA A 105 -6.60 11.60 -7.75
CA ALA A 105 -7.77 12.47 -7.65
C ALA A 105 -9.09 11.68 -7.78
N PRO A 106 -9.28 10.82 -8.80
CA PRO A 106 -10.51 10.05 -8.92
C PRO A 106 -10.66 9.01 -7.80
N LEU A 107 -9.56 8.42 -7.27
CA LEU A 107 -9.64 7.49 -6.14
C LEU A 107 -10.14 8.18 -4.87
N VAL A 108 -9.68 9.40 -4.59
CA VAL A 108 -10.18 10.23 -3.49
C VAL A 108 -11.63 10.65 -3.71
N ALA A 109 -11.96 11.07 -4.93
CA ALA A 109 -13.31 11.57 -5.27
C ALA A 109 -14.39 10.51 -5.13
N GLN A 110 -14.09 9.24 -5.40
CA GLN A 110 -15.04 8.13 -5.26
C GLN A 110 -15.05 7.48 -3.87
N ALA A 111 -14.24 7.99 -2.92
CA ALA A 111 -14.13 7.41 -1.59
C ALA A 111 -15.46 7.48 -0.84
N ALA A 112 -16.03 6.33 -0.50
CA ALA A 112 -17.20 6.26 0.36
C ALA A 112 -16.89 6.85 1.76
N PRO A 113 -17.90 7.40 2.47
CA PRO A 113 -17.66 7.99 3.80
C PRO A 113 -17.01 7.05 4.81
N ASP A 114 -17.32 5.76 4.72
CA ASP A 114 -16.78 4.68 5.57
C ASP A 114 -15.55 3.99 4.99
N ALA A 115 -15.05 4.43 3.82
CA ALA A 115 -13.83 3.87 3.23
C ALA A 115 -12.59 4.36 4.00
N GLY A 116 -11.91 3.44 4.67
CA GLY A 116 -10.67 3.71 5.42
C GLY A 116 -9.40 3.42 4.63
N LEU A 117 -9.49 2.54 3.64
CA LEU A 117 -8.38 2.15 2.76
C LEU A 117 -8.90 1.93 1.34
N LEU A 118 -8.24 2.56 0.38
CA LEU A 118 -8.55 2.45 -1.04
C LEU A 118 -7.33 1.97 -1.85
N THR A 119 -7.61 1.31 -2.98
CA THR A 119 -6.59 0.90 -3.95
C THR A 119 -7.17 0.94 -5.36
N PRO A 120 -6.40 1.25 -6.42
CA PRO A 120 -6.81 0.96 -7.78
C PRO A 120 -6.69 -0.54 -8.06
N ARG A 121 -7.10 -0.98 -9.23
CA ARG A 121 -6.75 -2.29 -9.75
C ARG A 121 -5.26 -2.33 -10.08
N ILE A 122 -4.57 -3.42 -9.74
CA ILE A 122 -3.13 -3.56 -10.00
C ILE A 122 -2.91 -4.64 -11.06
N LEU A 123 -2.31 -4.26 -12.19
CA LEU A 123 -1.91 -5.20 -13.23
C LEU A 123 -0.47 -5.68 -12.95
N GLU A 124 -0.32 -6.96 -12.69
CA GLU A 124 0.98 -7.58 -12.49
C GLU A 124 1.58 -8.11 -13.82
N PRO A 125 2.93 -8.18 -13.96
CA PRO A 125 3.58 -8.68 -15.15
C PRO A 125 3.11 -10.09 -15.52
N GLY A 126 2.73 -10.27 -16.79
CA GLY A 126 2.29 -11.55 -17.35
C GLY A 126 0.88 -11.98 -16.94
N LYS A 127 0.15 -11.18 -16.20
CA LYS A 127 -1.29 -11.36 -15.95
C LYS A 127 -2.10 -10.56 -16.97
N ARG A 128 -3.25 -11.14 -17.42
CA ARG A 128 -4.21 -10.45 -18.28
C ARG A 128 -5.19 -9.62 -17.45
N ASP A 129 -5.56 -10.13 -16.27
CA ASP A 129 -6.54 -9.51 -15.39
C ASP A 129 -5.85 -8.88 -14.18
N PRO A 130 -6.16 -7.62 -13.87
CA PRO A 130 -5.65 -6.96 -12.66
C PRO A 130 -6.14 -7.68 -11.40
N GLU A 131 -5.25 -7.76 -10.41
CA GLU A 131 -5.56 -8.30 -9.08
C GLU A 131 -5.79 -7.14 -8.10
N GLN A 132 -7.03 -6.99 -7.60
CA GLN A 132 -7.38 -5.89 -6.71
C GLN A 132 -7.26 -6.24 -5.23
N HIS A 133 -7.62 -7.47 -4.88
CA HIS A 133 -7.78 -7.91 -3.49
C HIS A 133 -7.73 -9.43 -3.37
N ARG A 134 -7.64 -9.91 -2.13
CA ARG A 134 -7.48 -11.33 -1.83
C ARG A 134 -8.42 -11.78 -0.72
N ALA A 135 -8.65 -13.09 -0.64
CA ALA A 135 -9.37 -13.73 0.46
C ALA A 135 -8.50 -13.79 1.74
N ILE A 136 -9.12 -14.18 2.87
CA ILE A 136 -8.40 -14.36 4.14
C ILE A 136 -7.29 -15.39 3.96
N ILE A 137 -6.08 -15.09 4.43
CA ILE A 137 -4.91 -15.97 4.34
C ILE A 137 -5.05 -17.14 5.33
N THR A 138 -5.90 -18.12 5.02
CA THR A 138 -5.94 -19.39 5.74
C THR A 138 -5.03 -20.43 5.08
N PRO A 139 -4.60 -21.50 5.78
CA PRO A 139 -3.88 -22.62 5.14
C PRO A 139 -4.63 -23.19 3.92
N LEU A 140 -5.95 -23.33 4.01
CA LEU A 140 -6.79 -23.80 2.91
C LEU A 140 -6.75 -22.84 1.73
N GLU A 141 -6.86 -21.54 1.96
CA GLU A 141 -6.77 -20.51 0.93
C GLU A 141 -5.44 -20.57 0.18
N ILE A 142 -4.32 -20.70 0.89
CA ILE A 142 -2.99 -20.80 0.30
C ILE A 142 -2.89 -22.01 -0.64
N LEU A 143 -3.50 -23.12 -0.28
CA LEU A 143 -3.50 -24.36 -1.09
C LEU A 143 -4.44 -24.29 -2.29
N THR A 144 -5.55 -23.57 -2.17
CA THR A 144 -6.64 -23.58 -3.18
C THR A 144 -6.57 -22.43 -4.17
N ARG A 145 -6.03 -21.27 -3.79
CA ARG A 145 -6.01 -20.04 -4.61
C ARG A 145 -5.29 -20.16 -5.96
N ARG A 146 -4.47 -21.20 -6.13
CA ARG A 146 -3.76 -21.48 -7.39
C ARG A 146 -4.52 -22.43 -8.32
N ARG A 147 -5.67 -22.96 -7.89
CA ARG A 147 -6.49 -23.87 -8.70
C ARG A 147 -7.21 -23.09 -9.79
N PRO A 148 -7.37 -23.65 -11.01
CA PRO A 148 -8.07 -22.97 -12.10
C PRO A 148 -9.51 -22.56 -11.77
N ALA A 149 -10.20 -23.36 -10.93
CA ALA A 149 -11.58 -23.11 -10.50
C ALA A 149 -11.69 -22.17 -9.26
N TYR A 150 -10.61 -21.52 -8.84
CA TYR A 150 -10.67 -20.63 -7.69
C TYR A 150 -11.47 -19.37 -8.00
N ALA A 151 -12.59 -19.20 -7.31
CA ALA A 151 -13.39 -17.99 -7.38
C ALA A 151 -12.84 -16.92 -6.42
N ARG A 152 -12.52 -15.75 -6.94
CA ARG A 152 -12.09 -14.60 -6.11
C ARG A 152 -13.25 -14.12 -5.25
N PRO A 153 -12.97 -13.65 -4.01
CA PRO A 153 -14.02 -13.09 -3.19
C PRO A 153 -14.57 -11.79 -3.81
N ALA A 154 -15.88 -11.58 -3.73
CA ALA A 154 -16.51 -10.36 -4.22
C ALA A 154 -16.16 -9.13 -3.34
N VAL A 155 -15.80 -9.36 -2.08
CA VAL A 155 -15.43 -8.32 -1.12
C VAL A 155 -13.99 -8.54 -0.68
N PRO A 156 -13.12 -7.53 -0.71
CA PRO A 156 -11.74 -7.69 -0.29
C PRO A 156 -11.63 -8.07 1.18
N ALA A 157 -10.88 -9.14 1.48
CA ALA A 157 -10.45 -9.42 2.84
C ALA A 157 -9.21 -8.61 3.20
N TRP A 158 -8.34 -8.40 2.21
CA TRP A 158 -7.15 -7.58 2.33
C TRP A 158 -6.67 -7.13 0.95
N ILE A 159 -5.87 -6.08 0.95
CA ILE A 159 -5.26 -5.42 -0.20
C ILE A 159 -3.75 -5.58 -0.05
N PRO A 160 -3.01 -6.03 -1.08
CA PRO A 160 -1.55 -6.10 -1.04
C PRO A 160 -0.90 -4.74 -0.79
N GLY A 161 0.23 -4.73 -0.09
CA GLY A 161 1.00 -3.54 0.29
C GLY A 161 1.66 -2.77 -0.86
N LEU A 162 1.15 -2.92 -2.10
CA LEU A 162 1.71 -2.29 -3.29
C LEU A 162 1.26 -0.84 -3.47
N PHE A 163 -0.02 -0.60 -3.25
CA PHE A 163 -0.68 0.70 -3.36
C PHE A 163 -1.82 0.74 -2.34
N MET A 164 -1.64 1.47 -1.23
CA MET A 164 -2.60 1.54 -0.15
C MET A 164 -2.87 3.00 0.22
N LEU A 165 -3.98 3.57 -0.26
CA LEU A 165 -4.40 4.92 0.06
C LEU A 165 -5.30 4.91 1.29
N PHE A 166 -4.76 5.25 2.43
CA PHE A 166 -5.47 5.32 3.70
C PHE A 166 -6.11 6.69 3.92
N ARG A 167 -7.34 6.69 4.45
CA ARG A 167 -7.80 7.85 5.19
C ARG A 167 -6.91 8.00 6.44
N SER A 168 -6.31 9.17 6.64
CA SER A 168 -5.33 9.38 7.73
C SER A 168 -5.91 9.08 9.11
N ASP A 169 -7.22 9.35 9.30
CA ASP A 169 -7.89 9.02 10.56
C ASP A 169 -8.03 7.50 10.75
N ALA A 170 -8.31 6.74 9.70
CA ALA A 170 -8.36 5.29 9.77
C ALA A 170 -6.98 4.70 10.12
N TYR A 171 -5.91 5.18 9.46
CA TYR A 171 -4.53 4.76 9.74
C TYR A 171 -4.15 5.05 11.20
N ARG A 172 -4.47 6.26 11.69
CA ARG A 172 -4.21 6.69 13.06
C ARG A 172 -4.99 5.85 14.08
N GLN A 173 -6.30 5.61 13.81
CA GLN A 173 -7.15 4.84 14.70
C GLN A 173 -6.67 3.42 14.92
N VAL A 174 -6.12 2.77 13.88
CA VAL A 174 -5.57 1.41 14.00
C VAL A 174 -4.12 1.38 14.48
N GLY A 175 -3.49 2.54 14.68
CA GLY A 175 -2.10 2.64 15.13
C GLY A 175 -1.06 2.31 14.06
N GLY A 176 -1.41 2.43 12.77
CA GLY A 176 -0.51 2.10 11.66
C GLY A 176 -0.24 0.61 11.51
N PHE A 177 0.85 0.27 10.83
CA PHE A 177 1.32 -1.11 10.67
C PHE A 177 1.85 -1.69 11.98
N ASP A 178 1.67 -2.98 12.18
CA ASP A 178 2.32 -3.72 13.28
C ASP A 178 3.80 -3.98 12.94
N GLU A 179 4.70 -3.31 13.65
CA GLU A 179 6.14 -3.34 13.39
C GLU A 179 6.80 -4.69 13.74
N ARG A 180 6.07 -5.62 14.38
CA ARG A 180 6.54 -6.99 14.59
C ARG A 180 6.71 -7.75 13.27
N PHE A 181 6.02 -7.33 12.20
CA PHE A 181 6.24 -7.82 10.85
C PHE A 181 7.40 -7.04 10.20
N PHE A 182 8.51 -7.75 9.91
CA PHE A 182 9.59 -7.13 9.17
C PHE A 182 9.21 -6.99 7.68
N MET A 183 8.64 -8.05 7.10
CA MET A 183 8.15 -8.11 5.73
C MET A 183 7.15 -9.25 5.59
N TYR A 184 6.08 -9.02 4.81
CA TYR A 184 4.95 -9.93 4.55
C TYR A 184 3.99 -10.09 5.73
N GLY A 185 2.69 -10.06 5.44
CA GLY A 185 1.62 -10.24 6.41
C GLY A 185 1.18 -8.97 7.15
N GLU A 186 2.00 -7.92 7.14
CA GLU A 186 1.65 -6.60 7.67
C GLU A 186 0.47 -5.97 6.93
N ASP A 187 0.37 -6.21 5.62
CA ASP A 187 -0.70 -5.76 4.76
C ASP A 187 -2.03 -6.44 5.10
N PHE A 188 -2.02 -7.75 5.35
CA PHE A 188 -3.19 -8.46 5.86
C PHE A 188 -3.58 -7.95 7.25
N ASP A 189 -2.63 -7.82 8.16
CA ASP A 189 -2.88 -7.40 9.54
C ASP A 189 -3.53 -6.02 9.61
N ILE A 190 -2.96 -5.02 8.92
CA ILE A 190 -3.53 -3.67 8.91
C ILE A 190 -4.91 -3.64 8.25
N CYS A 191 -5.15 -4.38 7.16
CA CYS A 191 -6.46 -4.51 6.53
C CYS A 191 -7.49 -5.12 7.48
N ALA A 192 -7.12 -6.16 8.23
CA ALA A 192 -7.99 -6.79 9.21
C ALA A 192 -8.34 -5.83 10.35
N ARG A 193 -7.35 -5.11 10.91
CA ARG A 193 -7.57 -4.12 11.98
C ARG A 193 -8.41 -2.93 11.49
N THR A 194 -8.21 -2.47 10.26
CA THR A 194 -9.00 -1.40 9.64
C THR A 194 -10.47 -1.79 9.57
N GLN A 195 -10.77 -3.02 9.12
CA GLN A 195 -12.15 -3.51 9.04
C GLN A 195 -12.76 -3.78 10.44
N LEU A 196 -11.98 -4.29 11.40
CA LEU A 196 -12.43 -4.45 12.78
C LEU A 196 -12.70 -3.13 13.50
N ALA A 197 -12.08 -2.04 13.04
CA ALA A 197 -12.34 -0.68 13.53
C ALA A 197 -13.58 -0.03 12.88
N GLY A 198 -14.30 -0.75 12.01
CA GLY A 198 -15.51 -0.28 11.35
C GLY A 198 -15.30 0.37 9.98
N TRP A 199 -14.07 0.46 9.50
CA TRP A 199 -13.76 0.98 8.18
C TRP A 199 -13.88 -0.08 7.09
N ARG A 200 -14.19 0.36 5.87
CA ARG A 200 -14.29 -0.49 4.69
C ARG A 200 -13.04 -0.41 3.82
N LEU A 201 -12.68 -1.52 3.18
CA LEU A 201 -11.72 -1.55 2.07
C LEU A 201 -12.48 -1.29 0.77
N GLN A 202 -11.97 -0.39 -0.08
CA GLN A 202 -12.60 -0.03 -1.34
C GLN A 202 -11.60 -0.18 -2.50
N VAL A 203 -12.07 -0.74 -3.61
CA VAL A 203 -11.31 -0.82 -4.86
C VAL A 203 -11.90 0.16 -5.86
N GLY A 204 -11.05 0.96 -6.49
CA GLY A 204 -11.40 1.81 -7.62
C GLY A 204 -11.39 0.98 -8.90
N GLU A 205 -12.54 0.39 -9.26
CA GLU A 205 -12.66 -0.62 -10.32
C GLU A 205 -12.25 -0.11 -11.71
N GLU A 206 -12.45 1.18 -11.98
CA GLU A 206 -12.09 1.82 -13.26
C GLU A 206 -10.66 2.38 -13.28
N LEU A 207 -9.94 2.30 -12.15
CA LEU A 207 -8.61 2.87 -12.01
C LEU A 207 -7.56 1.75 -12.07
N LEU A 208 -6.51 1.98 -12.84
CA LEU A 208 -5.47 0.99 -13.09
C LEU A 208 -4.08 1.55 -12.74
N ALA A 209 -3.30 0.78 -12.00
CA ALA A 209 -1.86 0.95 -11.87
C ALA A 209 -1.17 -0.34 -12.29
N ARG A 210 0.10 -0.26 -12.69
CA ARG A 210 0.92 -1.42 -13.07
C ARG A 210 1.98 -1.66 -12.02
N HIS A 211 2.26 -2.91 -11.74
CA HIS A 211 3.35 -3.32 -10.88
C HIS A 211 4.48 -3.92 -11.72
N GLU A 212 5.61 -3.25 -11.83
CA GLU A 212 6.80 -3.73 -12.54
C GLU A 212 7.66 -4.61 -11.63
N ALA A 213 7.07 -5.73 -11.16
CA ALA A 213 7.75 -6.61 -10.22
C ALA A 213 9.15 -7.00 -10.71
N GLN A 214 10.17 -6.56 -10.02
CA GLN A 214 11.53 -7.07 -10.24
C GLN A 214 11.61 -8.50 -9.69
N ARG A 215 11.80 -9.48 -10.58
CA ARG A 215 11.86 -10.92 -10.23
C ARG A 215 13.03 -11.32 -9.33
N ALA A 216 13.94 -10.40 -9.01
CA ALA A 216 15.16 -10.65 -8.22
C ALA A 216 14.90 -11.16 -6.79
N SER A 217 13.72 -10.94 -6.20
CA SER A 217 13.42 -11.30 -4.80
C SER A 217 12.89 -12.73 -4.60
N ARG A 218 12.53 -13.46 -5.67
CA ARG A 218 11.80 -14.74 -5.53
C ARG A 218 12.65 -15.97 -5.14
N SER A 219 13.98 -15.88 -5.10
CA SER A 219 14.86 -17.05 -4.89
C SER A 219 15.68 -17.05 -3.60
N SER A 220 15.51 -16.05 -2.73
CA SER A 220 16.31 -15.95 -1.49
C SER A 220 15.71 -16.78 -0.35
N ARG A 221 16.53 -17.65 0.29
CA ARG A 221 16.20 -18.38 1.53
C ARG A 221 15.70 -17.42 2.64
N LYS A 222 16.19 -16.17 2.64
CA LYS A 222 15.80 -15.11 3.57
C LYS A 222 14.33 -14.70 3.36
N HIS A 223 13.86 -14.56 2.11
CA HIS A 223 12.46 -14.27 1.80
C HIS A 223 11.54 -15.42 2.19
N LEU A 224 11.94 -16.67 1.99
CA LEU A 224 11.18 -17.83 2.45
C LEU A 224 11.03 -17.83 3.97
N TYR A 225 12.13 -17.56 4.70
CA TYR A 225 12.11 -17.43 6.15
C TYR A 225 11.11 -16.34 6.61
N TRP A 226 11.15 -15.16 5.98
CA TRP A 226 10.20 -14.09 6.32
C TRP A 226 8.76 -14.46 5.99
N HIS A 227 8.49 -15.14 4.86
CA HIS A 227 7.14 -15.62 4.53
C HIS A 227 6.61 -16.59 5.60
N VAL A 228 7.39 -17.58 5.98
CA VAL A 228 6.96 -18.58 6.98
C VAL A 228 6.74 -17.94 8.35
N THR A 229 7.71 -17.16 8.83
CA THR A 229 7.61 -16.51 10.14
C THR A 229 6.46 -15.49 10.20
N SER A 230 6.20 -14.77 9.11
CA SER A 230 5.10 -13.83 9.03
C SER A 230 3.74 -14.50 8.96
N LEU A 231 3.60 -15.61 8.22
CA LEU A 231 2.37 -16.41 8.25
C LEU A 231 2.06 -16.94 9.66
N LEU A 232 3.07 -17.43 10.38
CA LEU A 232 2.89 -17.84 11.78
C LEU A 232 2.45 -16.66 12.65
N LYS A 233 3.05 -15.48 12.50
CA LYS A 233 2.62 -14.27 13.22
C LYS A 233 1.17 -13.89 12.89
N VAL A 234 0.77 -13.94 11.61
CA VAL A 234 -0.62 -13.68 11.20
C VAL A 234 -1.56 -14.66 11.91
N TRP A 235 -1.31 -15.98 11.81
CA TRP A 235 -2.21 -17.00 12.36
C TRP A 235 -2.24 -17.04 13.89
N THR A 236 -1.24 -16.50 14.57
CA THR A 236 -1.23 -16.37 16.03
C THR A 236 -1.70 -14.99 16.50
N SER A 237 -2.01 -14.06 15.59
CA SER A 237 -2.46 -12.71 15.95
C SER A 237 -3.93 -12.68 16.39
N ALA A 238 -4.24 -11.84 17.37
CA ALA A 238 -5.63 -11.58 17.76
C ALA A 238 -6.44 -10.95 16.62
N ALA A 239 -5.82 -10.13 15.77
CA ALA A 239 -6.46 -9.51 14.62
C ALA A 239 -6.98 -10.55 13.63
N PHE A 240 -6.18 -11.58 13.31
CA PHE A 240 -6.59 -12.66 12.41
C PHE A 240 -7.84 -13.39 12.93
N TRP A 241 -7.83 -13.84 14.18
CA TRP A 241 -8.94 -14.62 14.75
C TRP A 241 -10.20 -13.78 14.93
N ARG A 242 -10.07 -12.55 15.42
CA ARG A 242 -11.21 -11.63 15.56
C ARG A 242 -11.83 -11.33 14.19
N TYR A 243 -11.00 -11.08 13.18
CA TYR A 243 -11.48 -10.82 11.84
C TYR A 243 -12.13 -12.05 11.19
N LEU A 244 -11.55 -13.25 11.36
CA LEU A 244 -12.11 -14.51 10.87
C LEU A 244 -13.49 -14.81 11.47
N LEU A 245 -13.67 -14.54 12.77
CA LEU A 245 -14.90 -14.78 13.51
C LEU A 245 -15.97 -13.71 13.24
N ALA A 246 -15.58 -12.44 13.04
CA ALA A 246 -16.49 -11.33 12.80
C ALA A 246 -17.08 -11.32 11.38
N ARG A 247 -16.43 -12.00 10.43
CA ARG A 247 -16.94 -12.05 9.05
C ARG A 247 -18.21 -12.89 8.96
N PRO A 248 -19.28 -12.38 8.30
CA PRO A 248 -20.45 -13.20 8.04
C PRO A 248 -20.01 -14.43 7.24
N ARG A 249 -20.32 -15.63 7.75
CA ARG A 249 -20.15 -16.88 7.01
C ARG A 249 -21.01 -16.73 5.76
N ARG A 250 -20.38 -16.73 4.59
CA ARG A 250 -21.13 -16.82 3.33
C ARG A 250 -21.88 -18.14 3.32
N GLY A 251 -23.21 -18.06 3.26
CA GLY A 251 -24.04 -19.16 2.87
C GLY A 251 -23.77 -19.51 1.40
#